data_3fe081023886d9f76748f66599adef4e
#
_entry.id   3fe081023886d9f76748f66599adef4e
#
_cell.length_a   1.000
_cell.length_b   1.000
_cell.length_c   1.000
_cell.angle_alpha   90.00
_cell.angle_beta   90.00
_cell.angle_gamma   90.00
#
_symmetry.space_group_name_H-M   'P 1'
#
loop_
_entity.id
_entity.type
_entity.pdbx_description
1 polymer ?
#
loop_
_entity_poly.entity_id
_entity_poly.type
_entity_poly.pdbx_seq_one_letter_code
_entity_poly.pdbx_strand_id
1 'polypeptide(L)'
;MNLNIIGLNHKTAPLSLRERFVFHSDQISNALLDLKSKKVSQVAILSTCNRTEIYFNGPNTKIVYQWLADYHHINLSQLKKHLYHFKNQEALSHAYRVASGLDSMFLGETQILGQMKQAAKISDYAGTQGKFLSHFFQTVFEAAKEIRSKTNIGASNTTIASSTF
;
A
#
# COMPACT_ATOMS: atom_id res chain seq x y z
N MET A 1 -16.08 -8.53 7.18
CA MET A 1 -14.87 -8.01 6.54
C MET A 1 -15.07 -6.53 6.22
N ASN A 2 -14.13 -5.70 6.64
CA ASN A 2 -14.19 -4.26 6.43
C ASN A 2 -12.83 -3.77 5.94
N LEU A 3 -12.32 -4.46 4.93
CA LEU A 3 -11.02 -4.16 4.34
C LEU A 3 -11.12 -2.90 3.48
N ASN A 4 -10.19 -1.98 3.70
CA ASN A 4 -10.10 -0.73 2.94
C ASN A 4 -8.67 -0.48 2.49
N ILE A 5 -8.52 0.04 1.28
CA ILE A 5 -7.27 0.59 0.78
C ILE A 5 -7.56 1.99 0.28
N ILE A 6 -6.93 2.99 0.88
CA ILE A 6 -7.00 4.38 0.44
C ILE A 6 -5.59 4.80 0.04
N GLY A 7 -5.45 5.38 -1.14
CA GLY A 7 -4.12 5.78 -1.57
C GLY A 7 -4.10 6.62 -2.83
N LEU A 8 -2.89 6.93 -3.25
CA LEU A 8 -2.60 7.56 -4.54
C LEU A 8 -1.40 6.87 -5.19
N ASN A 9 -1.33 6.98 -6.50
CA ASN A 9 -0.22 6.40 -7.26
C ASN A 9 0.09 7.23 -8.51
N HIS A 10 1.01 6.73 -9.34
CA HIS A 10 1.45 7.42 -10.56
C HIS A 10 0.32 7.68 -11.56
N LYS A 11 -0.79 6.94 -11.49
CA LYS A 11 -1.96 7.12 -12.37
C LYS A 11 -2.90 8.22 -11.87
N THR A 12 -2.96 8.44 -10.56
CA THR A 12 -3.93 9.34 -9.94
C THR A 12 -3.35 10.67 -9.49
N ALA A 13 -2.02 10.77 -9.35
CA ALA A 13 -1.36 11.95 -8.80
C ALA A 13 -0.07 12.26 -9.54
N PRO A 14 0.21 13.56 -9.79
CA PRO A 14 1.48 13.97 -10.37
C PRO A 14 2.63 13.74 -9.40
N LEU A 15 3.84 13.71 -9.93
CA LEU A 15 5.06 13.45 -9.14
C LEU A 15 5.20 14.42 -7.97
N SER A 16 4.92 15.69 -8.19
CA SER A 16 5.02 16.72 -7.13
C SER A 16 4.14 16.39 -5.92
N LEU A 17 2.93 15.88 -6.15
CA LEU A 17 2.04 15.48 -5.07
C LEU A 17 2.50 14.18 -4.42
N ARG A 18 2.93 13.20 -5.23
CA ARG A 18 3.44 11.94 -4.70
C ARG A 18 4.62 12.15 -3.77
N GLU A 19 5.55 13.05 -4.13
CA GLU A 19 6.71 13.38 -3.30
C GLU A 19 6.30 14.01 -1.96
N ARG A 20 5.30 14.87 -1.97
CA ARG A 20 4.77 15.48 -0.73
C ARG A 20 4.06 14.46 0.16
N PHE A 21 3.59 13.37 -0.41
CA PHE A 21 2.75 12.37 0.26
C PHE A 21 3.55 11.18 0.80
N VAL A 22 4.86 11.19 0.65
CA VAL A 22 5.74 10.13 1.12
C VAL A 22 5.76 10.07 2.64
N PHE A 23 5.70 8.86 3.18
CA PHE A 23 6.02 8.58 4.58
C PHE A 23 7.44 8.05 4.64
N HIS A 24 8.32 8.77 5.30
CA HIS A 24 9.69 8.29 5.49
C HIS A 24 9.71 7.12 6.46
N SER A 25 10.60 6.17 6.23
CA SER A 25 10.63 4.90 6.98
C SER A 25 10.72 5.08 8.50
N ASP A 26 11.41 6.11 8.96
CA ASP A 26 11.55 6.42 10.39
C ASP A 26 10.29 7.03 11.01
N GLN A 27 9.31 7.43 10.19
CA GLN A 27 8.07 8.07 10.64
C GLN A 27 6.86 7.13 10.62
N ILE A 28 6.96 6.00 9.92
CA ILE A 28 5.81 5.12 9.69
C ILE A 28 5.27 4.55 11.00
N SER A 29 6.13 4.09 11.91
CA SER A 29 5.69 3.53 13.18
C SER A 29 4.87 4.53 13.99
N ASN A 30 5.33 5.78 14.09
CA ASN A 30 4.61 6.83 14.80
C ASN A 30 3.29 7.17 14.11
N ALA A 31 3.26 7.19 12.79
CA ALA A 31 2.04 7.40 12.02
C ALA A 31 1.01 6.30 12.29
N LEU A 32 1.45 5.05 12.32
CA LEU A 32 0.57 3.91 12.65
C LEU A 32 0.01 4.00 14.06
N LEU A 33 0.83 4.37 15.04
CA LEU A 33 0.39 4.53 16.42
C LEU A 33 -0.60 5.69 16.55
N ASP A 34 -0.40 6.76 15.82
CA ASP A 34 -1.33 7.88 15.81
C ASP A 34 -2.70 7.47 15.25
N LEU A 35 -2.72 6.72 14.15
CA LEU A 35 -3.96 6.16 13.60
C LEU A 35 -4.66 5.23 14.58
N LYS A 36 -3.88 4.39 15.26
CA LYS A 36 -4.42 3.50 16.29
C LYS A 36 -5.09 4.29 17.42
N SER A 37 -4.49 5.40 17.84
CA SER A 37 -5.06 6.28 18.87
C SER A 37 -6.39 6.89 18.43
N LYS A 38 -6.62 6.99 17.14
CA LYS A 38 -7.88 7.48 16.54
C LYS A 38 -8.83 6.34 16.18
N LYS A 39 -8.65 5.18 16.78
CA LYS A 39 -9.50 3.99 16.62
C LYS A 39 -9.39 3.32 15.25
N VAL A 40 -8.31 3.55 14.54
CA VAL A 40 -7.96 2.77 13.33
C VAL A 40 -6.89 1.78 13.77
N SER A 41 -7.33 0.71 14.45
CA SER A 41 -6.44 -0.18 15.19
C SER A 41 -5.70 -1.21 14.34
N GLN A 42 -6.28 -1.58 13.19
CA GLN A 42 -5.65 -2.51 12.25
C GLN A 42 -5.32 -1.75 10.99
N VAL A 43 -4.06 -1.35 10.86
CA VAL A 43 -3.62 -0.46 9.79
C VAL A 43 -2.16 -0.73 9.43
N ALA A 44 -1.85 -0.61 8.14
CA ALA A 44 -0.49 -0.65 7.60
C ALA A 44 -0.35 0.44 6.54
N ILE A 45 0.86 0.93 6.36
CA ILE A 45 1.19 1.99 5.40
C ILE A 45 2.25 1.47 4.44
N LEU A 46 1.94 1.50 3.14
CA LEU A 46 2.90 1.26 2.07
C LEU A 46 3.23 2.61 1.43
N SER A 47 4.49 3.01 1.47
CA SER A 47 4.93 4.27 0.85
C SER A 47 6.17 4.03 0.03
N THR A 48 6.06 4.25 -1.28
CA THR A 48 7.16 4.13 -2.24
C THR A 48 7.22 5.41 -3.08
N CYS A 49 8.17 5.49 -3.99
CA CYS A 49 8.26 6.66 -4.90
C CYS A 49 7.06 6.75 -5.84
N ASN A 50 6.34 5.66 -6.08
CA ASN A 50 5.25 5.61 -7.04
C ASN A 50 3.87 5.51 -6.43
N ARG A 51 3.76 5.22 -5.13
CA ARG A 51 2.47 5.11 -4.45
C ARG A 51 2.59 5.28 -2.95
N THR A 52 1.50 5.74 -2.35
CA THR A 52 1.28 5.69 -0.91
C THR A 52 -0.11 5.13 -0.68
N GLU A 53 -0.19 4.05 0.08
CA GLU A 53 -1.45 3.35 0.36
C GLU A 53 -1.59 3.07 1.84
N ILE A 54 -2.81 3.28 2.36
CA ILE A 54 -3.19 2.92 3.73
C ILE A 54 -4.10 1.72 3.64
N TYR A 55 -3.68 0.61 4.24
CA TYR A 55 -4.46 -0.62 4.35
C TYR A 55 -5.05 -0.66 5.74
N PHE A 56 -6.37 -0.80 5.86
CA PHE A 56 -6.96 -0.88 7.20
C PHE A 56 -8.23 -1.72 7.21
N ASN A 57 -8.54 -2.25 8.39
CA ASN A 57 -9.77 -2.97 8.66
C ASN A 57 -10.62 -2.14 9.62
N GLY A 58 -11.83 -1.78 9.20
CA GLY A 58 -12.76 -1.06 10.05
C GLY A 58 -13.58 -0.02 9.29
N PRO A 59 -14.57 0.59 9.97
CA PRO A 59 -15.51 1.51 9.34
C PRO A 59 -15.03 2.97 9.28
N ASN A 60 -13.85 3.28 9.80
CA ASN A 60 -13.42 4.66 10.09
C ASN A 60 -12.77 5.35 8.88
N THR A 61 -13.38 5.26 7.70
CA THR A 61 -12.85 5.85 6.47
C THR A 61 -12.68 7.36 6.54
N LYS A 62 -13.67 8.06 7.09
CA LYS A 62 -13.60 9.53 7.21
C LYS A 62 -12.42 9.97 8.07
N ILE A 63 -12.14 9.23 9.13
CA ILE A 63 -10.99 9.50 10.01
C ILE A 63 -9.68 9.37 9.22
N VAL A 64 -9.55 8.32 8.42
CA VAL A 64 -8.34 8.09 7.62
C VAL A 64 -8.15 9.21 6.59
N TYR A 65 -9.20 9.59 5.87
CA TYR A 65 -9.14 10.72 4.92
C TYR A 65 -8.66 12.01 5.58
N GLN A 66 -9.30 12.37 6.69
CA GLN A 66 -8.94 13.61 7.40
C GLN A 66 -7.53 13.52 7.97
N TRP A 67 -7.16 12.36 8.52
CA TRP A 67 -5.83 12.14 9.05
C TRP A 67 -4.75 12.31 7.97
N LEU A 68 -4.97 11.79 6.77
CA LEU A 68 -4.03 11.95 5.66
C LEU A 68 -3.86 13.41 5.28
N ALA A 69 -4.98 14.16 5.18
CA ALA A 69 -4.94 15.59 4.86
C ALA A 69 -4.16 16.36 5.92
N ASP A 70 -4.44 16.11 7.18
CA ASP A 70 -3.79 16.80 8.30
C ASP A 70 -2.30 16.45 8.40
N TYR A 71 -1.96 15.17 8.25
CA TYR A 71 -0.58 14.71 8.34
C TYR A 71 0.29 15.38 7.27
N HIS A 72 -0.18 15.47 6.05
CA HIS A 72 0.58 16.02 4.92
C HIS A 72 0.32 17.49 4.68
N HIS A 73 -0.50 18.15 5.51
CA HIS A 73 -0.85 19.56 5.37
C HIS A 73 -1.42 19.90 3.98
N ILE A 74 -2.33 19.07 3.51
CA ILE A 74 -3.00 19.24 2.22
C ILE A 74 -4.51 19.36 2.47
N ASN A 75 -5.15 20.29 1.76
CA ASN A 75 -6.60 20.48 1.85
C ASN A 75 -7.32 19.18 1.45
N LEU A 76 -8.26 18.71 2.27
CA LEU A 76 -8.94 17.44 2.07
C LEU A 76 -9.69 17.39 0.74
N SER A 77 -10.36 18.47 0.34
CA SER A 77 -11.12 18.49 -0.91
C SER A 77 -10.22 18.36 -2.13
N GLN A 78 -9.01 18.91 -2.07
CA GLN A 78 -8.02 18.75 -3.12
C GLN A 78 -7.41 17.36 -3.12
N LEU A 79 -7.09 16.85 -1.94
CA LEU A 79 -6.50 15.52 -1.79
C LEU A 79 -7.43 14.44 -2.33
N LYS A 80 -8.73 14.53 -2.06
CA LYS A 80 -9.72 13.55 -2.52
C LYS A 80 -9.75 13.38 -4.03
N LYS A 81 -9.38 14.39 -4.79
CA LYS A 81 -9.35 14.32 -6.26
C LYS A 81 -8.28 13.33 -6.76
N HIS A 82 -7.30 13.04 -5.94
CA HIS A 82 -6.16 12.19 -6.31
C HIS A 82 -6.17 10.84 -5.60
N LEU A 83 -7.07 10.67 -4.60
CA LEU A 83 -7.15 9.42 -3.85
C LEU A 83 -8.11 8.44 -4.48
N TYR A 84 -7.71 7.18 -4.53
CA TYR A 84 -8.63 6.08 -4.77
C TYR A 84 -8.97 5.40 -3.45
N HIS A 85 -10.11 4.72 -3.44
CA HIS A 85 -10.57 3.98 -2.28
C HIS A 85 -11.18 2.67 -2.76
N PHE A 86 -10.57 1.56 -2.39
CA PHE A 86 -11.07 0.22 -2.68
C PHE A 86 -11.55 -0.42 -1.39
N LYS A 87 -12.65 -1.18 -1.48
CA LYS A 87 -13.28 -1.85 -0.34
C LYS A 87 -13.41 -3.34 -0.60
N ASN A 88 -13.17 -4.13 0.42
CA ASN A 88 -13.44 -5.57 0.45
C ASN A 88 -12.86 -6.31 -0.76
N GLN A 89 -13.66 -6.92 -1.62
CA GLN A 89 -13.16 -7.70 -2.76
C GLN A 89 -12.34 -6.85 -3.74
N GLU A 90 -12.75 -5.62 -3.98
CA GLU A 90 -11.97 -4.71 -4.82
C GLU A 90 -10.62 -4.38 -4.21
N ALA A 91 -10.59 -4.21 -2.89
CA ALA A 91 -9.34 -3.97 -2.17
C ALA A 91 -8.41 -5.17 -2.27
N LEU A 92 -8.96 -6.38 -2.08
CA LEU A 92 -8.18 -7.60 -2.20
C LEU A 92 -7.61 -7.77 -3.61
N SER A 93 -8.43 -7.55 -4.64
CA SER A 93 -7.98 -7.60 -6.04
C SER A 93 -6.89 -6.58 -6.33
N HIS A 94 -7.06 -5.37 -5.81
CA HIS A 94 -6.05 -4.31 -5.95
C HIS A 94 -4.73 -4.72 -5.30
N ALA A 95 -4.79 -5.25 -4.09
CA ALA A 95 -3.60 -5.71 -3.37
C ALA A 95 -2.87 -6.83 -4.13
N TYR A 96 -3.59 -7.75 -4.74
CA TYR A 96 -3.00 -8.79 -5.58
C TYR A 96 -2.24 -8.19 -6.75
N ARG A 97 -2.84 -7.23 -7.45
CA ARG A 97 -2.19 -6.56 -8.59
C ARG A 97 -0.95 -5.80 -8.16
N VAL A 98 -1.02 -5.09 -7.05
CA VAL A 98 0.13 -4.34 -6.51
C VAL A 98 1.25 -5.29 -6.15
N ALA A 99 0.97 -6.29 -5.33
CA ALA A 99 1.98 -7.23 -4.82
C ALA A 99 2.64 -8.05 -5.95
N SER A 100 1.89 -8.38 -7.00
CA SER A 100 2.40 -9.13 -8.15
C SER A 100 3.14 -8.26 -9.17
N GLY A 101 3.13 -6.94 -9.01
CA GLY A 101 3.76 -6.00 -9.93
C GLY A 101 2.92 -5.62 -11.14
N LEU A 102 1.66 -6.07 -11.21
CA LEU A 102 0.78 -5.78 -12.34
C LEU A 102 0.29 -4.33 -12.36
N ASP A 103 0.30 -3.66 -11.19
CA ASP A 103 -0.13 -2.27 -11.06
C ASP A 103 1.05 -1.30 -10.94
N SER A 104 2.27 -1.77 -11.16
CA SER A 104 3.48 -0.94 -11.07
C SER A 104 3.68 -0.13 -12.35
N MET A 105 4.40 0.99 -12.22
CA MET A 105 4.78 1.83 -13.36
C MET A 105 5.53 1.01 -14.41
N PHE A 106 6.38 0.10 -13.96
CA PHE A 106 7.05 -0.89 -14.80
C PHE A 106 6.43 -2.25 -14.51
N LEU A 107 5.77 -2.84 -15.50
CA LEU A 107 5.10 -4.13 -15.36
C LEU A 107 6.09 -5.20 -14.87
N GLY A 108 5.69 -5.94 -13.84
CA GLY A 108 6.49 -7.02 -13.29
C GLY A 108 7.61 -6.57 -12.36
N GLU A 109 7.58 -5.33 -11.88
CA GLU A 109 8.55 -4.84 -10.90
C GLU A 109 8.60 -5.77 -9.68
N THR A 110 9.79 -6.28 -9.35
CA THR A 110 9.96 -7.26 -8.27
C THR A 110 10.08 -6.61 -6.89
N GLN A 111 10.48 -5.35 -6.82
CA GLN A 111 10.74 -4.65 -5.56
C GLN A 111 9.47 -4.41 -4.74
N ILE A 112 8.32 -4.26 -5.40
CA ILE A 112 7.08 -3.90 -4.73
C ILE A 112 6.62 -4.96 -3.73
N LEU A 113 6.81 -6.23 -4.02
CA LEU A 113 6.46 -7.30 -3.10
C LEU A 113 7.28 -7.21 -1.82
N GLY A 114 8.58 -6.99 -1.93
CA GLY A 114 9.46 -6.80 -0.78
C GLY A 114 9.09 -5.57 0.03
N GLN A 115 8.73 -4.47 -0.63
CA GLN A 115 8.28 -3.25 0.03
C GLN A 115 6.96 -3.46 0.77
N MET A 116 6.03 -4.22 0.18
CA MET A 116 4.76 -4.53 0.85
C MET A 116 4.99 -5.45 2.06
N LYS A 117 5.89 -6.43 1.94
CA LYS A 117 6.27 -7.29 3.07
C LYS A 117 6.88 -6.46 4.21
N GLN A 118 7.70 -5.48 3.89
CA GLN A 118 8.28 -4.58 4.89
C GLN A 118 7.21 -3.72 5.57
N ALA A 119 6.24 -3.22 4.81
CA ALA A 119 5.10 -2.48 5.36
C ALA A 119 4.31 -3.33 6.35
N ALA A 120 4.04 -4.58 6.01
CA ALA A 120 3.36 -5.53 6.89
C ALA A 120 4.19 -5.78 8.17
N LYS A 121 5.48 -5.95 8.04
CA LYS A 121 6.39 -6.17 9.17
C LYS A 121 6.40 -4.98 10.13
N ILE A 122 6.46 -3.76 9.60
CA ILE A 122 6.42 -2.55 10.43
C ILE A 122 5.10 -2.45 11.20
N SER A 123 3.97 -2.73 10.54
CA SER A 123 2.67 -2.72 11.22
C SER A 123 2.58 -3.77 12.33
N ASP A 124 3.18 -4.93 12.12
CA ASP A 124 3.23 -5.97 13.14
C ASP A 124 4.04 -5.52 14.35
N TYR A 125 5.23 -4.98 14.14
CA TYR A 125 6.07 -4.46 15.21
C TYR A 125 5.40 -3.31 15.97
N ALA A 126 4.67 -2.45 15.26
CA ALA A 126 3.96 -1.33 15.88
C ALA A 126 2.71 -1.77 16.65
N GLY A 127 2.30 -3.03 16.52
CA GLY A 127 1.08 -3.53 17.15
C GLY A 127 -0.19 -3.07 16.46
N THR A 128 -0.11 -2.72 15.18
CA THR A 128 -1.25 -2.22 14.39
C THR A 128 -1.69 -3.17 13.29
N GLN A 129 -1.15 -4.38 13.23
CA GLN A 129 -1.54 -5.31 12.18
C GLN A 129 -2.80 -6.10 12.53
N GLY A 130 -2.86 -6.71 13.71
CA GLY A 130 -3.98 -7.53 14.13
C GLY A 130 -4.10 -8.82 13.32
N LYS A 131 -5.05 -9.66 13.69
CA LYS A 131 -5.25 -10.97 13.05
C LYS A 131 -5.79 -10.84 11.62
N PHE A 132 -6.70 -9.90 11.40
CA PHE A 132 -7.33 -9.73 10.09
C PHE A 132 -6.29 -9.30 9.04
N LEU A 133 -5.52 -8.24 9.33
CA LEU A 133 -4.51 -7.78 8.37
C LEU A 133 -3.36 -8.76 8.22
N SER A 134 -3.00 -9.47 9.28
CA SER A 134 -1.97 -10.52 9.19
C SER A 134 -2.40 -11.60 8.18
N HIS A 135 -3.63 -12.07 8.28
CA HIS A 135 -4.18 -13.05 7.35
C HIS A 135 -4.28 -12.47 5.93
N PHE A 136 -4.74 -11.23 5.81
CA PHE A 136 -4.83 -10.53 4.54
C PHE A 136 -3.48 -10.47 3.83
N PHE A 137 -2.44 -10.01 4.51
CA PHE A 137 -1.11 -9.90 3.92
C PHE A 137 -0.55 -11.27 3.52
N GLN A 138 -0.72 -12.28 4.37
CA GLN A 138 -0.27 -13.62 4.06
C GLN A 138 -0.95 -14.15 2.80
N THR A 139 -2.25 -13.97 2.68
CA THR A 139 -3.02 -14.36 1.51
C THR A 139 -2.53 -13.65 0.26
N VAL A 140 -2.29 -12.34 0.35
CA VAL A 140 -1.80 -11.54 -0.77
C VAL A 140 -0.40 -11.99 -1.20
N PHE A 141 0.49 -12.23 -0.25
CA PHE A 141 1.88 -12.62 -0.57
C PHE A 141 1.95 -14.00 -1.21
N GLU A 142 1.15 -14.94 -0.75
CA GLU A 142 1.06 -16.27 -1.36
C GLU A 142 0.51 -16.18 -2.78
N ALA A 143 -0.56 -15.42 -2.99
CA ALA A 143 -1.15 -15.21 -4.31
C ALA A 143 -0.18 -14.50 -5.26
N ALA A 144 0.54 -13.49 -4.78
CA ALA A 144 1.51 -12.77 -5.59
C ALA A 144 2.66 -13.68 -6.02
N LYS A 145 3.15 -14.51 -5.13
CA LYS A 145 4.19 -15.49 -5.44
C LYS A 145 3.72 -16.46 -6.52
N GLU A 146 2.51 -16.95 -6.42
CA GLU A 146 1.92 -17.86 -7.40
C GLU A 146 1.73 -17.18 -8.76
N ILE A 147 1.19 -15.95 -8.78
CA ILE A 147 1.00 -15.20 -10.00
C ILE A 147 2.33 -14.97 -10.72
N ARG A 148 3.37 -14.55 -10.01
CA ARG A 148 4.69 -14.33 -10.59
C ARG A 148 5.30 -15.63 -11.15
N SER A 149 5.15 -16.73 -10.44
CA SER A 149 5.63 -18.03 -10.89
C SER A 149 4.92 -18.50 -12.15
N LYS A 150 3.58 -18.42 -12.19
CA LYS A 150 2.79 -18.91 -13.32
C LYS A 150 2.85 -18.02 -14.57
N THR A 151 2.93 -16.70 -14.38
CA THR A 151 2.93 -15.77 -15.48
C THR A 151 4.34 -15.38 -15.95
N ASN A 152 5.36 -15.78 -15.20
CA ASN A 152 6.77 -15.48 -15.51
C ASN A 152 7.09 -13.98 -15.52
N ILE A 153 6.25 -13.13 -14.93
CA ILE A 153 6.43 -11.68 -14.93
C ILE A 153 7.77 -11.29 -14.33
N GLY A 154 8.07 -11.80 -13.13
CA GLY A 154 9.34 -11.53 -12.45
C GLY A 154 10.53 -12.09 -13.19
N ALA A 155 10.41 -13.30 -13.72
CA ALA A 155 11.49 -13.97 -14.48
C ALA A 155 11.77 -13.23 -15.79
N SER A 156 10.73 -12.80 -16.51
CA SER A 156 10.88 -12.03 -17.75
C SER A 156 11.63 -10.73 -17.50
N ASN A 157 11.26 -10.01 -16.44
CA ASN A 157 11.91 -8.76 -16.05
C ASN A 157 13.39 -9.01 -15.69
N THR A 158 13.66 -10.06 -14.95
CA THR A 158 15.02 -10.45 -14.57
C THR A 158 15.83 -10.85 -15.81
N THR A 159 15.25 -11.59 -16.74
CA THR A 159 15.89 -12.01 -17.97
C THR A 159 16.29 -10.82 -18.84
N ILE A 160 15.42 -9.84 -18.98
CA ILE A 160 15.71 -8.61 -19.73
C ILE A 160 16.88 -7.88 -19.06
N ALA A 161 16.88 -7.73 -17.75
CA ALA A 161 17.97 -7.09 -17.03
C ALA A 161 19.27 -7.86 -17.22
N SER A 162 19.24 -9.18 -17.16
CA SER A 162 20.40 -10.03 -17.36
C SER A 162 20.95 -9.96 -18.79
N SER A 163 20.07 -9.86 -19.78
CA SER A 163 20.49 -9.84 -21.18
C SER A 163 21.12 -8.51 -21.61
N THR A 164 20.91 -7.44 -20.84
CA THR A 164 21.53 -6.15 -21.13
C THR A 164 22.95 -6.02 -20.58
N PHE A 165 23.37 -6.99 -19.83
CA PHE A 165 24.71 -7.04 -19.25
C PHE A 165 25.52 -8.15 -19.87
#